data_cfc94063145c78a1d6a8299da79538da
#
_entry.id   cfc94063145c78a1d6a8299da79538da
#
_cell.length_a   1.000
_cell.length_b   1.000
_cell.length_c   1.000
_cell.angle_alpha   90.00
_cell.angle_beta   90.00
_cell.angle_gamma   90.00
#
_symmetry.space_group_name_H-M   'P 1'
#
loop_
_entity.id
_entity.type
_entity.pdbx_description
1 polymer ?
#
loop_
_entity_poly.entity_id
_entity_poly.type
_entity_poly.pdbx_seq_one_letter_code
_entity_poly.pdbx_strand_id
1 'polypeptide(L)'
;MGKRRNNARKAAHWDNQSVLGSMWGNLNLPEMRQSLRINQYMKLIEMLAVSRFKWVNLPPYIDERYLELTLFENGLALFFPDKRKGVNRFMVTSGNIGGVNNYNNPTSFQPVAASYSHPQIGSKECVPIWDNQLRCTMIDVMWNYATRLAIADRALDVNLDNISVPLIIATSETNKLTAQNLMKAREDGDPYIYTYDSADITGMFQTFPNVTPFLADKIITTKTQIWNELVNYLGIDNSTTEKKERLLESEVTAGNSRTNVFRLSYLKSRQQACDTINRLWPQMADSGYPIGIEWNDTTSGGLLDVDGNKEEEE
;
A
#
# COMPACT_ATOMS: atom_id res chain seq x y z
N MET A 1 -25.89 -0.52 -34.92
CA MET A 1 -24.43 -0.45 -34.70
C MET A 1 -24.18 -0.12 -33.24
N GLY A 2 -24.03 -1.13 -32.38
CA GLY A 2 -23.78 -0.96 -30.93
C GLY A 2 -22.35 -0.60 -30.65
N LYS A 3 -22.13 0.51 -29.97
CA LYS A 3 -20.82 0.90 -29.46
C LYS A 3 -20.33 -0.14 -28.46
N ARG A 4 -19.40 -1.01 -28.84
CA ARG A 4 -18.61 -1.81 -27.92
C ARG A 4 -17.82 -0.85 -27.01
N ARG A 5 -18.33 -0.55 -25.84
CA ARG A 5 -17.58 0.15 -24.79
C ARG A 5 -16.50 -0.80 -24.32
N ASN A 6 -15.26 -0.45 -24.65
CA ASN A 6 -14.06 -1.15 -24.25
C ASN A 6 -13.98 -1.29 -22.73
N ASN A 7 -14.28 -2.50 -22.22
CA ASN A 7 -14.00 -2.88 -20.83
C ASN A 7 -12.49 -2.98 -20.53
N ALA A 8 -11.62 -2.83 -21.54
CA ALA A 8 -10.17 -2.69 -21.39
C ALA A 8 -9.74 -1.49 -20.52
N ARG A 9 -10.64 -0.51 -20.31
CA ARG A 9 -10.37 0.63 -19.43
C ARG A 9 -10.35 0.31 -17.92
N LYS A 10 -10.88 -0.85 -17.51
CA LYS A 10 -10.80 -1.24 -16.09
C LYS A 10 -9.47 -1.88 -15.71
N ALA A 11 -8.78 -2.51 -16.66
CA ALA A 11 -7.40 -2.98 -16.45
C ALA A 11 -6.37 -1.84 -16.50
N ALA A 12 -6.71 -0.73 -17.15
CA ALA A 12 -5.91 0.50 -17.20
C ALA A 12 -6.11 1.40 -15.97
N HIS A 13 -6.69 0.87 -14.89
CA HIS A 13 -6.95 1.65 -13.67
C HIS A 13 -5.68 2.23 -13.04
N TRP A 14 -4.53 1.76 -13.41
CA TRP A 14 -3.22 2.18 -12.91
C TRP A 14 -2.35 2.88 -13.97
N ASP A 15 -2.94 3.29 -15.10
CA ASP A 15 -2.18 4.09 -16.08
C ASP A 15 -1.99 5.52 -15.54
N ASN A 16 -0.84 5.70 -14.88
CA ASN A 16 -0.43 6.98 -14.32
C ASN A 16 -0.34 8.12 -15.33
N GLN A 17 -0.21 7.81 -16.62
CA GLN A 17 -0.03 8.85 -17.63
C GLN A 17 -1.32 9.62 -17.91
N SER A 18 -2.48 8.96 -17.89
CA SER A 18 -3.76 9.63 -18.09
C SER A 18 -4.18 10.48 -16.89
N VAL A 19 -3.83 10.04 -15.68
CA VAL A 19 -4.11 10.76 -14.42
C VAL A 19 -3.15 11.95 -14.28
N LEU A 20 -1.86 11.78 -14.55
CA LEU A 20 -0.86 12.85 -14.51
C LEU A 20 -1.15 13.92 -15.55
N GLY A 21 -1.50 13.57 -16.79
CA GLY A 21 -1.78 14.53 -17.87
C GLY A 21 -2.98 15.43 -17.58
N SER A 22 -4.03 14.93 -16.92
CA SER A 22 -5.19 15.74 -16.52
C SER A 22 -4.94 16.56 -15.25
N MET A 23 -3.92 16.21 -14.46
CA MET A 23 -3.64 16.80 -13.16
C MET A 23 -2.76 18.06 -13.22
N TRP A 24 -1.91 18.21 -14.22
CA TRP A 24 -1.04 19.38 -14.34
C TRP A 24 -1.82 20.70 -14.47
N GLY A 25 -3.09 20.64 -14.91
CA GLY A 25 -3.96 21.81 -15.03
C GLY A 25 -4.68 22.23 -13.74
N ASN A 26 -4.82 21.34 -12.72
CA ASN A 26 -5.68 21.56 -11.56
C ASN A 26 -5.07 21.10 -10.22
N LEU A 27 -3.75 21.22 -10.07
CA LEU A 27 -3.01 20.77 -8.86
C LEU A 27 -3.40 21.46 -7.55
N ASN A 28 -4.26 22.49 -7.60
CA ASN A 28 -4.60 23.30 -6.45
C ASN A 28 -5.90 22.91 -5.72
N LEU A 29 -6.62 21.88 -6.18
CA LEU A 29 -7.84 21.44 -5.48
C LEU A 29 -7.48 20.53 -4.30
N PRO A 30 -7.88 20.89 -3.06
CA PRO A 30 -7.55 20.10 -1.85
C PRO A 30 -8.01 18.63 -1.94
N GLU A 31 -9.18 18.38 -2.54
CA GLU A 31 -9.74 17.05 -2.74
C GLU A 31 -8.86 16.18 -3.66
N MET A 32 -8.33 16.78 -4.71
CA MET A 32 -7.47 16.11 -5.66
C MET A 32 -6.13 15.71 -5.03
N ARG A 33 -5.54 16.60 -4.22
CA ARG A 33 -4.33 16.29 -3.44
C ARG A 33 -4.56 15.14 -2.47
N GLN A 34 -5.73 15.11 -1.81
CA GLN A 34 -6.08 14.03 -0.90
C GLN A 34 -6.22 12.69 -1.62
N SER A 35 -6.93 12.67 -2.76
CA SER A 35 -7.06 11.47 -3.60
C SER A 35 -5.72 10.94 -4.09
N LEU A 36 -4.80 11.83 -4.43
CA LEU A 36 -3.44 11.46 -4.82
C LEU A 36 -2.67 10.78 -3.69
N ARG A 37 -2.72 11.32 -2.48
CA ARG A 37 -2.06 10.73 -1.32
C ARG A 37 -2.61 9.34 -1.02
N ILE A 38 -3.93 9.17 -1.06
CA ILE A 38 -4.57 7.86 -0.89
C ILE A 38 -4.04 6.88 -1.94
N ASN A 39 -4.01 7.28 -3.22
CA ASN A 39 -3.52 6.43 -4.30
C ASN A 39 -2.02 6.09 -4.15
N GLN A 40 -1.21 7.02 -3.64
CA GLN A 40 0.20 6.76 -3.35
C GLN A 40 0.35 5.69 -2.26
N TYR A 41 -0.41 5.80 -1.17
CA TYR A 41 -0.39 4.78 -0.12
C TYR A 41 -0.93 3.44 -0.60
N MET A 42 -2.00 3.43 -1.40
CA MET A 42 -2.51 2.18 -1.99
C MET A 42 -1.46 1.46 -2.81
N LYS A 43 -0.68 2.18 -3.62
CA LYS A 43 0.43 1.58 -4.38
C LYS A 43 1.53 0.99 -3.49
N LEU A 44 1.89 1.67 -2.40
CA LEU A 44 2.86 1.14 -1.45
C LEU A 44 2.34 -0.13 -0.76
N ILE A 45 1.07 -0.13 -0.36
CA ILE A 45 0.41 -1.27 0.25
C ILE A 45 0.34 -2.45 -0.73
N GLU A 46 -0.01 -2.18 -1.99
CA GLU A 46 -0.08 -3.18 -3.06
C GLU A 46 1.29 -3.82 -3.32
N MET A 47 2.35 -3.00 -3.39
CA MET A 47 3.73 -3.51 -3.52
C MET A 47 4.09 -4.44 -2.37
N LEU A 48 3.79 -4.05 -1.13
CA LEU A 48 4.03 -4.89 0.05
C LEU A 48 3.20 -6.17 -0.01
N ALA A 49 1.92 -6.07 -0.37
CA ALA A 49 1.01 -7.21 -0.44
C ALA A 49 1.46 -8.26 -1.46
N VAL A 50 1.85 -7.82 -2.66
CA VAL A 50 2.31 -8.71 -3.75
C VAL A 50 3.66 -9.34 -3.44
N SER A 51 4.56 -8.65 -2.75
CA SER A 51 5.90 -9.15 -2.45
C SER A 51 5.99 -10.15 -1.28
N ARG A 52 4.88 -10.40 -0.56
CA ARG A 52 4.88 -11.25 0.65
C ARG A 52 5.17 -12.72 0.39
N PHE A 53 4.83 -13.22 -0.78
CA PHE A 53 4.89 -14.64 -1.11
C PHE A 53 5.84 -14.90 -2.27
N LYS A 54 6.36 -16.10 -2.27
CA LYS A 54 7.14 -16.68 -3.36
C LYS A 54 6.53 -18.02 -3.75
N TRP A 55 6.05 -18.12 -4.98
CA TRP A 55 5.55 -19.38 -5.52
C TRP A 55 6.70 -20.26 -5.96
N VAL A 56 6.69 -21.52 -5.54
CA VAL A 56 7.71 -22.50 -5.86
C VAL A 56 7.16 -23.41 -6.95
N ASN A 57 7.96 -23.64 -8.00
CA ASN A 57 7.62 -24.49 -9.14
C ASN A 57 6.33 -24.10 -9.87
N LEU A 58 5.94 -22.85 -9.82
CA LEU A 58 4.85 -22.34 -10.64
C LEU A 58 5.26 -22.45 -12.13
N PRO A 59 4.36 -22.92 -13.03
CA PRO A 59 4.69 -22.96 -14.46
C PRO A 59 5.18 -21.61 -14.98
N PRO A 60 6.27 -21.56 -15.75
CA PRO A 60 6.95 -20.31 -16.12
C PRO A 60 6.12 -19.37 -17.02
N TYR A 61 5.02 -19.86 -17.58
CA TYR A 61 4.07 -19.07 -18.36
C TYR A 61 2.93 -18.46 -17.53
N ILE A 62 2.87 -18.74 -16.21
CA ILE A 62 1.96 -18.11 -15.26
C ILE A 62 2.70 -16.96 -14.60
N ASP A 63 2.16 -15.75 -14.72
CA ASP A 63 2.70 -14.55 -14.09
C ASP A 63 2.33 -14.53 -12.58
N GLU A 64 3.33 -14.77 -11.74
CA GLU A 64 3.21 -14.75 -10.27
C GLU A 64 2.70 -13.39 -9.76
N ARG A 65 3.20 -12.30 -10.33
CA ARG A 65 2.75 -10.94 -10.00
C ARG A 65 1.27 -10.77 -10.28
N TYR A 66 0.79 -11.25 -11.43
CA TYR A 66 -0.63 -11.18 -11.79
C TYR A 66 -1.50 -12.01 -10.83
N LEU A 67 -1.01 -13.19 -10.42
CA LEU A 67 -1.69 -14.05 -9.46
C LEU A 67 -1.87 -13.34 -8.12
N GLU A 68 -0.80 -12.82 -7.52
CA GLU A 68 -0.85 -12.14 -6.23
C GLU A 68 -1.64 -10.83 -6.29
N LEU A 69 -1.52 -10.07 -7.39
CA LEU A 69 -2.33 -8.89 -7.63
C LEU A 69 -3.83 -9.22 -7.72
N THR A 70 -4.19 -10.28 -8.43
CA THR A 70 -5.57 -10.76 -8.52
C THR A 70 -6.12 -11.18 -7.15
N LEU A 71 -5.31 -11.83 -6.32
CA LEU A 71 -5.68 -12.20 -4.95
C LEU A 71 -5.90 -10.96 -4.08
N PHE A 72 -5.02 -9.98 -4.16
CA PHE A 72 -5.14 -8.73 -3.43
C PHE A 72 -6.40 -7.94 -3.81
N GLU A 73 -6.67 -7.78 -5.11
CA GLU A 73 -7.78 -6.97 -5.61
C GLU A 73 -9.13 -7.68 -5.47
N ASN A 74 -9.20 -8.97 -5.83
CA ASN A 74 -10.45 -9.70 -5.96
C ASN A 74 -10.67 -10.73 -4.84
N GLY A 75 -9.63 -11.06 -4.06
CA GLY A 75 -9.68 -12.09 -3.03
C GLY A 75 -9.73 -13.53 -3.56
N LEU A 76 -9.84 -13.71 -4.88
CA LEU A 76 -10.00 -15.00 -5.56
C LEU A 76 -9.25 -15.00 -6.89
N ALA A 77 -8.42 -16.01 -7.10
CA ALA A 77 -7.87 -16.37 -8.39
C ALA A 77 -8.27 -17.81 -8.74
N LEU A 78 -8.48 -18.10 -10.01
CA LEU A 78 -8.89 -19.41 -10.51
C LEU A 78 -7.75 -20.05 -11.28
N PHE A 79 -7.33 -21.23 -10.83
CA PHE A 79 -6.35 -22.06 -11.52
C PHE A 79 -7.05 -23.22 -12.22
N PHE A 80 -6.92 -23.32 -13.56
CA PHE A 80 -7.60 -24.33 -14.37
C PHE A 80 -6.86 -24.59 -15.69
N PRO A 81 -7.08 -25.76 -16.34
CA PRO A 81 -6.53 -26.04 -17.66
C PRO A 81 -7.25 -25.23 -18.74
N ASP A 82 -6.50 -24.60 -19.62
CA ASP A 82 -7.03 -23.90 -20.79
C ASP A 82 -7.60 -24.90 -21.81
N LYS A 83 -8.91 -24.87 -22.01
CA LYS A 83 -9.61 -25.79 -22.93
C LYS A 83 -9.68 -25.31 -24.39
N ARG A 84 -8.99 -24.22 -24.73
CA ARG A 84 -8.93 -23.77 -26.13
C ARG A 84 -8.20 -24.79 -26.99
N LYS A 85 -8.71 -25.00 -28.22
CA LYS A 85 -8.09 -25.94 -29.16
C LYS A 85 -6.61 -25.60 -29.41
N GLY A 86 -5.74 -26.59 -29.28
CA GLY A 86 -4.30 -26.43 -29.49
C GLY A 86 -3.52 -25.82 -28.32
N VAL A 87 -4.19 -25.50 -27.23
CA VAL A 87 -3.54 -24.99 -26.01
C VAL A 87 -3.57 -26.09 -24.95
N ASN A 88 -2.40 -26.55 -24.54
CA ASN A 88 -2.25 -27.51 -23.44
C ASN A 88 -1.46 -26.84 -22.32
N ARG A 89 -2.12 -25.88 -21.65
CA ARG A 89 -1.51 -25.09 -20.58
C ARG A 89 -2.52 -24.83 -19.47
N PHE A 90 -2.01 -24.63 -18.27
CA PHE A 90 -2.81 -24.10 -17.18
C PHE A 90 -2.88 -22.58 -17.25
N MET A 91 -3.97 -22.03 -16.72
CA MET A 91 -4.18 -20.59 -16.64
C MET A 91 -4.50 -20.17 -15.21
N VAL A 92 -4.16 -18.94 -14.93
CA VAL A 92 -4.65 -18.21 -13.76
C VAL A 92 -5.42 -16.99 -14.23
N THR A 93 -6.64 -16.81 -13.73
CA THR A 93 -7.46 -15.63 -14.03
C THR A 93 -8.21 -15.20 -12.77
N SER A 94 -8.72 -13.98 -12.77
CA SER A 94 -9.79 -13.63 -11.84
C SER A 94 -11.08 -14.39 -12.19
N GLY A 95 -12.02 -14.44 -11.27
CA GLY A 95 -13.30 -15.10 -11.55
C GLY A 95 -14.38 -14.77 -10.56
N ASN A 96 -15.60 -15.14 -10.95
CA ASN A 96 -16.78 -15.01 -10.12
C ASN A 96 -17.28 -16.38 -9.69
N ILE A 97 -17.94 -16.45 -8.54
CA ILE A 97 -18.60 -17.65 -8.04
C ILE A 97 -19.94 -17.80 -8.77
N GLY A 98 -20.15 -18.95 -9.42
CA GLY A 98 -21.38 -19.23 -10.16
C GLY A 98 -22.46 -19.91 -9.35
N GLY A 99 -22.09 -20.66 -8.29
CA GLY A 99 -23.03 -21.33 -7.41
C GLY A 99 -22.36 -21.83 -6.15
N VAL A 100 -23.14 -22.06 -5.08
CA VAL A 100 -22.61 -22.49 -3.78
C VAL A 100 -23.41 -23.68 -3.24
N ASN A 101 -22.78 -24.50 -2.40
CA ASN A 101 -23.45 -25.59 -1.66
C ASN A 101 -23.97 -25.10 -0.29
N ASN A 102 -24.53 -26.02 0.51
CA ASN A 102 -25.09 -25.73 1.83
C ASN A 102 -24.06 -25.16 2.83
N TYR A 103 -22.79 -25.36 2.60
CA TYR A 103 -21.69 -24.81 3.41
C TYR A 103 -21.07 -23.56 2.83
N ASN A 104 -21.75 -22.92 1.87
CA ASN A 104 -21.26 -21.76 1.13
C ASN A 104 -19.93 -22.01 0.37
N ASN A 105 -19.63 -23.28 0.07
CA ASN A 105 -18.48 -23.60 -0.79
C ASN A 105 -18.90 -23.51 -2.26
N PRO A 106 -18.09 -22.85 -3.11
CA PRO A 106 -18.37 -22.73 -4.53
C PRO A 106 -18.45 -24.09 -5.22
N THR A 107 -19.48 -24.27 -6.06
CA THR A 107 -19.69 -25.47 -6.89
C THR A 107 -19.31 -25.22 -8.35
N SER A 108 -19.32 -23.97 -8.77
CA SER A 108 -18.92 -23.57 -10.13
C SER A 108 -18.32 -22.16 -10.12
N PHE A 109 -17.51 -21.89 -11.12
CA PHE A 109 -16.78 -20.63 -11.29
C PHE A 109 -16.93 -20.11 -12.71
N GLN A 110 -17.03 -18.79 -12.85
CA GLN A 110 -16.95 -18.09 -14.11
C GLN A 110 -15.61 -17.37 -14.22
N PRO A 111 -14.66 -17.89 -15.00
CA PRO A 111 -13.39 -17.20 -15.21
C PRO A 111 -13.59 -15.89 -15.96
N VAL A 112 -12.84 -14.86 -15.54
CA VAL A 112 -12.84 -13.55 -16.17
C VAL A 112 -11.45 -13.27 -16.71
N ALA A 113 -11.32 -13.26 -18.04
CA ALA A 113 -10.09 -12.95 -18.73
C ALA A 113 -10.30 -11.80 -19.73
N ALA A 114 -9.27 -10.99 -19.92
CA ALA A 114 -9.34 -9.82 -20.79
C ALA A 114 -9.51 -10.18 -22.27
N SER A 115 -8.92 -11.31 -22.70
CA SER A 115 -8.81 -11.69 -24.12
C SER A 115 -9.79 -12.76 -24.56
N TYR A 116 -10.40 -13.48 -23.65
CA TYR A 116 -11.26 -14.61 -23.99
C TYR A 116 -12.36 -14.81 -22.94
N SER A 117 -13.58 -15.09 -23.42
CA SER A 117 -14.71 -15.47 -22.55
C SER A 117 -14.70 -16.97 -22.33
N HIS A 118 -14.25 -17.39 -21.17
CA HIS A 118 -14.28 -18.80 -20.77
C HIS A 118 -15.69 -19.23 -20.40
N PRO A 119 -16.08 -20.49 -20.69
CA PRO A 119 -17.31 -21.06 -20.18
C PRO A 119 -17.25 -21.22 -18.66
N GLN A 120 -18.41 -21.36 -18.03
CA GLN A 120 -18.50 -21.71 -16.62
C GLN A 120 -17.83 -23.09 -16.36
N ILE A 121 -17.03 -23.17 -15.30
CA ILE A 121 -16.23 -24.35 -14.97
C ILE A 121 -16.67 -24.88 -13.59
N GLY A 122 -16.83 -26.20 -13.49
CA GLY A 122 -17.16 -26.85 -12.22
C GLY A 122 -15.96 -26.90 -11.26
N SER A 123 -16.26 -27.04 -9.98
CA SER A 123 -15.23 -27.12 -8.90
C SER A 123 -14.30 -28.35 -9.01
N LYS A 124 -14.60 -29.34 -9.85
CA LYS A 124 -13.74 -30.51 -10.12
C LYS A 124 -12.65 -30.22 -11.16
N GLU A 125 -12.81 -29.19 -11.94
CA GLU A 125 -11.91 -28.84 -13.07
C GLU A 125 -11.22 -27.49 -12.85
N CYS A 126 -11.45 -26.85 -11.72
CA CYS A 126 -10.89 -25.57 -11.36
C CYS A 126 -10.55 -25.56 -9.88
N VAL A 127 -9.37 -25.04 -9.54
CA VAL A 127 -8.97 -24.82 -8.15
C VAL A 127 -9.05 -23.33 -7.84
N PRO A 128 -9.91 -22.92 -6.90
CA PRO A 128 -9.91 -21.57 -6.40
C PRO A 128 -8.71 -21.35 -5.46
N ILE A 129 -7.97 -20.29 -5.70
CA ILE A 129 -6.93 -19.79 -4.82
C ILE A 129 -7.51 -18.59 -4.10
N TRP A 130 -7.55 -18.63 -2.77
CA TRP A 130 -8.11 -17.57 -1.94
C TRP A 130 -7.00 -16.72 -1.33
N ASP A 131 -7.23 -15.42 -1.20
CA ASP A 131 -6.28 -14.53 -0.52
C ASP A 131 -6.15 -14.92 0.97
N ASN A 132 -7.27 -15.21 1.63
CA ASN A 132 -7.32 -15.52 3.06
C ASN A 132 -8.38 -16.57 3.39
N GLN A 133 -8.40 -17.02 4.65
CA GLN A 133 -9.37 -18.03 5.14
C GLN A 133 -10.83 -17.52 5.15
N LEU A 134 -11.07 -16.21 5.17
CA LEU A 134 -12.40 -15.63 5.07
C LEU A 134 -12.94 -15.60 3.64
N ARG A 135 -12.09 -15.87 2.63
CA ARG A 135 -12.43 -15.88 1.20
C ARG A 135 -12.95 -14.54 0.69
N CYS A 136 -12.40 -13.45 1.18
CA CYS A 136 -12.76 -12.10 0.78
C CYS A 136 -11.51 -11.29 0.41
N THR A 137 -11.72 -10.22 -0.35
CA THR A 137 -10.65 -9.26 -0.59
C THR A 137 -10.42 -8.41 0.65
N MET A 138 -9.18 -7.96 0.81
CA MET A 138 -8.80 -7.05 1.89
C MET A 138 -8.65 -5.61 1.43
N ILE A 139 -8.99 -5.33 0.17
CA ILE A 139 -8.81 -4.01 -0.44
C ILE A 139 -9.52 -2.89 0.32
N ASP A 140 -10.71 -3.16 0.87
CA ASP A 140 -11.48 -2.18 1.63
C ASP A 140 -10.77 -1.77 2.93
N VAL A 141 -10.16 -2.75 3.60
CA VAL A 141 -9.37 -2.52 4.82
C VAL A 141 -8.13 -1.71 4.48
N MET A 142 -7.43 -2.07 3.40
CA MET A 142 -6.24 -1.37 2.92
C MET A 142 -6.56 0.06 2.52
N TRP A 143 -7.68 0.28 1.86
CA TRP A 143 -8.16 1.62 1.50
C TRP A 143 -8.41 2.49 2.73
N ASN A 144 -8.97 1.91 3.79
CA ASN A 144 -9.17 2.63 5.05
C ASN A 144 -7.83 3.06 5.67
N TYR A 145 -6.82 2.17 5.71
CA TYR A 145 -5.49 2.52 6.19
C TYR A 145 -4.82 3.59 5.31
N ALA A 146 -4.90 3.47 3.99
CA ALA A 146 -4.38 4.47 3.06
C ALA A 146 -5.03 5.85 3.30
N THR A 147 -6.34 5.87 3.55
CA THR A 147 -7.09 7.10 3.87
C THR A 147 -6.62 7.71 5.17
N ARG A 148 -6.46 6.92 6.24
CA ARG A 148 -5.97 7.38 7.54
C ARG A 148 -4.56 7.98 7.45
N LEU A 149 -3.66 7.32 6.71
CA LEU A 149 -2.30 7.81 6.45
C LEU A 149 -2.31 9.12 5.68
N ALA A 150 -3.13 9.22 4.64
CA ALA A 150 -3.28 10.44 3.86
C ALA A 150 -3.87 11.62 4.67
N ILE A 151 -4.77 11.34 5.63
CA ILE A 151 -5.28 12.34 6.57
C ILE A 151 -4.18 12.79 7.53
N ALA A 152 -3.34 11.86 8.03
CA ALA A 152 -2.22 12.20 8.89
C ALA A 152 -1.21 13.11 8.18
N ASP A 153 -0.89 12.85 6.91
CA ASP A 153 -0.03 13.74 6.11
C ASP A 153 -0.65 15.12 5.92
N ARG A 154 -1.95 15.17 5.62
CA ARG A 154 -2.64 16.46 5.52
C ARG A 154 -2.59 17.24 6.82
N ALA A 155 -2.82 16.55 7.95
CA ALA A 155 -2.76 17.19 9.28
C ALA A 155 -1.35 17.72 9.58
N LEU A 156 -0.30 16.98 9.16
CA LEU A 156 1.07 17.41 9.29
C LEU A 156 1.35 18.65 8.45
N ASP A 157 0.95 18.66 7.17
CA ASP A 157 1.11 19.83 6.29
C ASP A 157 0.43 21.07 6.88
N VAL A 158 -0.85 20.93 7.31
CA VAL A 158 -1.59 22.04 7.92
C VAL A 158 -0.92 22.53 9.21
N ASN A 159 -0.38 21.61 10.02
CA ASN A 159 0.32 22.00 11.25
C ASN A 159 1.62 22.76 10.93
N LEU A 160 2.35 22.34 9.91
CA LEU A 160 3.56 23.02 9.43
C LEU A 160 3.21 24.38 8.80
N ASP A 161 2.17 24.46 7.99
CA ASP A 161 1.71 25.72 7.38
C ASP A 161 1.29 26.73 8.46
N ASN A 162 0.61 26.27 9.51
CA ASN A 162 0.19 27.13 10.63
C ASN A 162 1.34 27.70 11.46
N ILE A 163 2.50 27.07 11.45
CA ILE A 163 3.72 27.59 12.11
C ILE A 163 4.30 28.75 11.30
N SER A 164 4.14 28.72 9.99
CA SER A 164 4.54 29.78 9.08
C SER A 164 3.56 30.94 9.16
N VAL A 165 3.28 31.44 10.39
CA VAL A 165 2.32 32.54 10.61
C VAL A 165 2.79 33.78 9.84
N PRO A 166 2.00 34.30 8.90
CA PRO A 166 2.36 35.52 8.23
C PRO A 166 2.39 36.68 9.25
N LEU A 167 3.50 37.36 9.30
CA LEU A 167 3.60 38.58 10.07
C LEU A 167 2.77 39.66 9.36
N ILE A 168 1.70 40.11 9.98
CA ILE A 168 0.89 41.22 9.44
C ILE A 168 1.53 42.50 9.93
N ILE A 169 1.98 43.32 9.00
CA ILE A 169 2.53 44.63 9.26
C ILE A 169 1.47 45.66 8.85
N ALA A 170 0.86 46.25 9.86
CA ALA A 170 -0.03 47.41 9.65
C ALA A 170 0.86 48.67 9.60
N THR A 171 1.01 49.26 8.44
CA THR A 171 1.86 50.45 8.29
C THR A 171 1.13 51.52 7.50
N SER A 172 1.48 52.80 7.77
CA SER A 172 1.06 53.92 6.95
C SER A 172 1.86 53.97 5.66
N GLU A 173 1.36 54.69 4.67
CA GLU A 173 2.06 54.80 3.38
C GLU A 173 3.49 55.39 3.51
N THR A 174 3.68 56.28 4.52
CA THR A 174 4.97 56.90 4.83
C THR A 174 5.98 55.91 5.43
N ASN A 175 5.52 54.88 6.14
CA ASN A 175 6.38 53.93 6.86
C ASN A 175 6.55 52.61 6.12
N LYS A 176 5.91 52.44 4.96
CA LYS A 176 5.91 51.22 4.18
C LYS A 176 7.34 50.77 3.78
N LEU A 177 8.19 51.72 3.39
CA LEU A 177 9.56 51.43 2.99
C LEU A 177 10.40 50.93 4.18
N THR A 178 10.19 51.52 5.36
CA THR A 178 10.85 51.11 6.61
C THR A 178 10.44 49.70 6.99
N ALA A 179 9.15 49.38 6.92
CA ALA A 179 8.62 48.06 7.21
C ALA A 179 9.19 46.99 6.22
N GLN A 180 9.31 47.33 4.94
CA GLN A 180 9.90 46.43 3.94
C GLN A 180 11.40 46.18 4.22
N ASN A 181 12.16 47.21 4.60
CA ASN A 181 13.57 47.07 4.91
C ASN A 181 13.79 46.23 6.18
N LEU A 182 12.93 46.40 7.21
CA LEU A 182 12.96 45.57 8.43
C LEU A 182 12.66 44.09 8.13
N MET A 183 11.72 43.81 7.25
CA MET A 183 11.41 42.45 6.84
C MET A 183 12.56 41.81 6.08
N LYS A 184 13.17 42.57 5.15
CA LYS A 184 14.33 42.10 4.39
C LYS A 184 15.51 41.80 5.31
N ALA A 185 15.84 42.67 6.25
CA ALA A 185 16.89 42.42 7.21
C ALA A 185 16.63 41.17 8.08
N ARG A 186 15.36 40.90 8.43
CA ARG A 186 14.97 39.65 9.13
C ARG A 186 15.15 38.42 8.25
N GLU A 187 14.75 38.48 6.97
CA GLU A 187 14.92 37.38 6.00
C GLU A 187 16.40 37.10 5.72
N ASP A 188 17.23 38.15 5.68
CA ASP A 188 18.68 38.04 5.50
C ASP A 188 19.41 37.57 6.78
N GLY A 189 18.70 37.44 7.91
CA GLY A 189 19.20 36.90 9.17
C GLY A 189 20.12 37.88 9.94
N ASP A 190 19.94 39.18 9.72
CA ASP A 190 20.73 40.20 10.39
C ASP A 190 20.53 40.15 11.93
N PRO A 191 21.60 40.02 12.72
CA PRO A 191 21.50 39.91 14.20
C PRO A 191 21.05 41.19 14.87
N TYR A 192 21.18 42.34 14.20
CA TYR A 192 20.84 43.68 14.74
C TYR A 192 20.09 44.49 13.68
N ILE A 193 18.91 44.98 14.06
CA ILE A 193 18.11 45.87 13.24
C ILE A 193 18.03 47.22 13.94
N TYR A 194 18.56 48.26 13.31
CA TYR A 194 18.58 49.62 13.85
C TYR A 194 17.31 50.37 13.37
N THR A 195 16.69 51.08 14.29
CA THR A 195 15.53 51.93 14.00
C THR A 195 15.69 53.27 14.72
N TYR A 196 15.14 54.33 14.11
CA TYR A 196 15.28 55.69 14.63
C TYR A 196 14.15 56.07 15.59
N ASP A 197 13.03 55.40 15.59
CA ASP A 197 11.88 55.71 16.45
C ASP A 197 11.20 54.45 16.99
N SER A 198 11.22 54.30 18.33
CA SER A 198 10.67 53.12 19.02
C SER A 198 9.17 53.14 19.20
N ALA A 199 8.53 54.34 19.15
CA ALA A 199 7.12 54.50 19.40
C ALA A 199 6.26 54.01 18.28
N ASP A 200 6.74 54.09 17.04
CA ASP A 200 5.97 53.67 15.85
C ASP A 200 6.07 52.15 15.60
N ILE A 201 7.07 51.47 16.11
CA ILE A 201 7.34 50.06 15.81
C ILE A 201 6.37 49.13 16.53
N THR A 202 6.03 49.44 17.78
CA THR A 202 5.11 48.60 18.58
C THR A 202 3.69 48.56 18.01
N GLY A 203 3.28 49.57 17.25
CA GLY A 203 1.99 49.61 16.57
C GLY A 203 2.01 48.98 15.15
N MET A 204 3.20 48.81 14.57
CA MET A 204 3.34 48.29 13.21
C MET A 204 3.24 46.77 13.09
N PHE A 205 3.60 46.07 14.15
CA PHE A 205 3.66 44.61 14.12
C PHE A 205 2.53 44.01 14.93
N GLN A 206 1.52 43.51 14.23
CA GLN A 206 0.49 42.66 14.83
C GLN A 206 0.80 41.21 14.45
N THR A 207 1.20 40.41 15.42
CA THR A 207 1.25 38.99 15.30
C THR A 207 -0.08 38.38 15.68
N PHE A 208 -0.71 37.62 14.80
CA PHE A 208 -1.79 36.75 15.25
C PHE A 208 -1.21 35.75 16.26
N PRO A 209 -1.83 35.65 17.45
CA PRO A 209 -1.38 34.62 18.37
C PRO A 209 -1.54 33.26 17.67
N ASN A 210 -0.44 32.51 17.59
CA ASN A 210 -0.50 31.16 17.05
C ASN A 210 -1.26 30.28 18.06
N VAL A 211 -2.57 30.12 17.82
CA VAL A 211 -3.46 29.35 18.69
C VAL A 211 -3.25 27.86 18.50
N THR A 212 -2.58 27.48 17.42
CA THR A 212 -2.39 26.06 17.07
C THR A 212 -1.08 25.57 17.69
N PRO A 213 -1.14 24.62 18.64
CA PRO A 213 0.08 24.04 19.21
C PRO A 213 0.86 23.26 18.14
N PHE A 214 2.18 23.25 18.26
CA PHE A 214 3.03 22.40 17.43
C PHE A 214 2.81 20.94 17.81
N LEU A 215 2.16 20.19 16.93
CA LEU A 215 1.77 18.79 17.14
C LEU A 215 2.45 17.83 16.15
N ALA A 216 3.42 18.29 15.36
CA ALA A 216 4.06 17.52 14.31
C ALA A 216 4.60 16.18 14.83
N ASP A 217 5.28 16.16 15.97
CA ASP A 217 5.83 14.94 16.57
C ASP A 217 4.75 13.91 16.91
N LYS A 218 3.62 14.39 17.46
CA LYS A 218 2.49 13.51 17.81
C LYS A 218 1.82 12.96 16.55
N ILE A 219 1.70 13.78 15.49
CA ILE A 219 1.12 13.35 14.21
C ILE A 219 2.03 12.30 13.57
N ILE A 220 3.36 12.51 13.56
CA ILE A 220 4.33 11.54 13.03
C ILE A 220 4.27 10.23 13.81
N THR A 221 4.22 10.29 15.14
CA THR A 221 4.07 9.10 15.99
C THR A 221 2.79 8.34 15.66
N THR A 222 1.66 9.04 15.56
CA THR A 222 0.38 8.43 15.19
C THR A 222 0.43 7.81 13.79
N LYS A 223 1.03 8.50 12.82
CA LYS A 223 1.22 7.99 11.46
C LYS A 223 2.07 6.69 11.46
N THR A 224 3.14 6.66 12.23
CA THR A 224 3.98 5.47 12.40
C THR A 224 3.19 4.32 13.03
N GLN A 225 2.34 4.59 14.02
CA GLN A 225 1.47 3.58 14.61
C GLN A 225 0.48 3.00 13.59
N ILE A 226 -0.18 3.85 12.80
CA ILE A 226 -1.11 3.42 11.73
C ILE A 226 -0.36 2.56 10.71
N TRP A 227 0.85 2.94 10.31
CA TRP A 227 1.69 2.18 9.39
C TRP A 227 2.08 0.82 9.97
N ASN A 228 2.49 0.78 11.22
CA ASN A 228 2.86 -0.46 11.90
C ASN A 228 1.65 -1.41 12.05
N GLU A 229 0.47 -0.89 12.37
CA GLU A 229 -0.77 -1.68 12.39
C GLU A 229 -1.07 -2.31 11.02
N LEU A 230 -0.95 -1.52 9.96
CA LEU A 230 -1.14 -1.97 8.59
C LEU A 230 -0.17 -3.09 8.21
N VAL A 231 1.12 -2.90 8.48
CA VAL A 231 2.17 -3.86 8.15
C VAL A 231 1.97 -5.17 8.92
N ASN A 232 1.63 -5.09 10.21
CA ASN A 232 1.27 -6.24 11.03
C ASN A 232 0.03 -6.98 10.49
N TYR A 233 -0.96 -6.22 9.99
CA TYR A 233 -2.16 -6.79 9.38
C TYR A 233 -1.85 -7.55 8.08
N LEU A 234 -0.86 -7.10 7.32
CA LEU A 234 -0.33 -7.82 6.16
C LEU A 234 0.47 -9.07 6.55
N GLY A 235 0.75 -9.30 7.83
CA GLY A 235 1.56 -10.41 8.32
C GLY A 235 3.06 -10.20 8.18
N ILE A 236 3.50 -8.96 7.94
CA ILE A 236 4.90 -8.58 7.82
C ILE A 236 5.41 -8.14 9.20
N ASP A 237 6.53 -8.69 9.63
CA ASP A 237 7.16 -8.28 10.88
C ASP A 237 7.81 -6.89 10.72
N ASN A 238 7.45 -5.96 11.61
CA ASN A 238 7.94 -4.60 11.62
C ASN A 238 8.66 -4.25 12.93
N SER A 239 9.30 -5.23 13.54
CA SER A 239 10.11 -5.01 14.74
C SER A 239 11.37 -4.22 14.39
N THR A 240 11.31 -2.89 14.44
CA THR A 240 12.48 -2.02 14.35
C THR A 240 13.40 -2.30 15.53
N THR A 241 14.67 -2.55 15.24
CA THR A 241 15.74 -2.88 16.20
C THR A 241 15.89 -1.83 17.31
N GLU A 242 15.58 -0.56 17.03
CA GLU A 242 15.65 0.54 18.00
C GLU A 242 14.65 0.44 19.17
N LYS A 243 13.55 -0.33 18.99
CA LYS A 243 12.57 -0.54 20.08
C LYS A 243 12.85 -1.77 20.92
N LYS A 244 13.72 -2.68 20.48
CA LYS A 244 13.99 -3.95 21.22
C LYS A 244 14.65 -3.72 22.58
N GLU A 245 15.43 -2.65 22.74
CA GLU A 245 16.11 -2.37 24.02
C GLU A 245 15.19 -1.83 25.13
N ARG A 246 13.96 -1.37 24.78
CA ARG A 246 13.01 -0.76 25.75
C ARG A 246 11.68 -1.48 25.91
N LEU A 247 11.41 -2.49 25.10
CA LEU A 247 10.17 -3.27 25.19
C LEU A 247 10.40 -4.49 26.07
N LEU A 248 9.45 -4.73 26.99
CA LEU A 248 9.40 -5.99 27.76
C LEU A 248 9.25 -7.15 26.76
N GLU A 249 9.99 -8.24 26.97
CA GLU A 249 9.91 -9.46 26.13
C GLU A 249 8.48 -9.94 25.89
N SER A 250 7.57 -9.72 26.83
CA SER A 250 6.17 -10.05 26.73
C SER A 250 5.42 -9.24 25.65
N GLU A 251 5.78 -7.96 25.44
CA GLU A 251 5.13 -7.12 24.42
C GLU A 251 5.62 -7.46 23.00
N VAL A 252 6.90 -7.79 22.85
CA VAL A 252 7.46 -8.27 21.60
C VAL A 252 6.84 -9.61 21.21
N THR A 253 6.71 -10.52 22.16
CA THR A 253 6.08 -11.84 21.93
C THR A 253 4.61 -11.70 21.54
N ALA A 254 3.86 -10.80 22.18
CA ALA A 254 2.44 -10.56 21.87
C ALA A 254 2.27 -9.90 20.47
N GLY A 255 3.14 -8.98 20.09
CA GLY A 255 3.16 -8.38 18.75
C GLY A 255 3.44 -9.41 17.66
N ASN A 256 4.46 -10.21 17.84
CA ASN A 256 4.83 -11.29 16.92
C ASN A 256 3.72 -12.35 16.80
N SER A 257 3.01 -12.68 17.89
CA SER A 257 1.88 -13.60 17.86
C SER A 257 0.75 -13.12 16.97
N ARG A 258 0.39 -11.83 17.04
CA ARG A 258 -0.67 -11.24 16.20
C ARG A 258 -0.29 -11.24 14.72
N THR A 259 0.92 -10.81 14.38
CA THR A 259 1.45 -10.81 13.02
C THR A 259 1.46 -12.21 12.44
N ASN A 260 1.87 -13.22 13.23
CA ASN A 260 1.88 -14.61 12.83
C ASN A 260 0.49 -15.17 12.54
N VAL A 261 -0.55 -14.76 13.28
CA VAL A 261 -1.94 -15.19 13.00
C VAL A 261 -2.40 -14.71 11.62
N PHE A 262 -2.15 -13.46 11.28
CA PHE A 262 -2.46 -12.94 9.95
C PHE A 262 -1.64 -13.63 8.86
N ARG A 263 -0.33 -13.74 9.06
CA ARG A 263 0.59 -14.46 8.17
C ARG A 263 0.11 -15.87 7.86
N LEU A 264 -0.26 -16.64 8.89
CA LEU A 264 -0.77 -17.99 8.73
C LEU A 264 -2.12 -18.05 8.01
N SER A 265 -3.01 -17.08 8.22
CA SER A 265 -4.30 -17.02 7.52
C SER A 265 -4.13 -16.88 6.02
N TYR A 266 -3.23 -16.02 5.57
CA TYR A 266 -2.91 -15.83 4.16
C TYR A 266 -2.17 -17.03 3.56
N LEU A 267 -1.15 -17.53 4.27
CA LEU A 267 -0.31 -18.64 3.80
C LEU A 267 -1.11 -19.94 3.67
N LYS A 268 -1.92 -20.27 4.67
CA LYS A 268 -2.71 -21.50 4.71
C LYS A 268 -3.69 -21.61 3.55
N SER A 269 -4.30 -20.51 3.13
CA SER A 269 -5.22 -20.49 1.99
C SER A 269 -4.51 -20.86 0.70
N ARG A 270 -3.32 -20.34 0.48
CA ARG A 270 -2.49 -20.62 -0.69
C ARG A 270 -1.94 -22.07 -0.65
N GLN A 271 -1.50 -22.54 0.51
CA GLN A 271 -1.05 -23.92 0.69
C GLN A 271 -2.16 -24.93 0.35
N GLN A 272 -3.37 -24.70 0.85
CA GLN A 272 -4.53 -25.55 0.51
C GLN A 272 -4.82 -25.59 -0.99
N ALA A 273 -4.62 -24.48 -1.69
CA ALA A 273 -4.76 -24.44 -3.14
C ALA A 273 -3.64 -25.23 -3.82
N CYS A 274 -2.38 -25.08 -3.40
CA CYS A 274 -1.25 -25.86 -3.91
C CYS A 274 -1.46 -27.37 -3.73
N ASP A 275 -1.90 -27.81 -2.54
CA ASP A 275 -2.19 -29.22 -2.25
C ASP A 275 -3.32 -29.74 -3.16
N THR A 276 -4.32 -28.93 -3.41
CA THR A 276 -5.44 -29.32 -4.28
C THR A 276 -5.01 -29.38 -5.73
N ILE A 277 -4.19 -28.44 -6.21
CA ILE A 277 -3.61 -28.45 -7.56
C ILE A 277 -2.78 -29.71 -7.77
N ASN A 278 -1.84 -29.99 -6.87
CA ASN A 278 -0.96 -31.16 -6.96
C ASN A 278 -1.75 -32.49 -6.92
N ARG A 279 -2.85 -32.55 -6.16
CA ARG A 279 -3.72 -33.74 -6.10
C ARG A 279 -4.56 -33.91 -7.33
N LEU A 280 -5.11 -32.84 -7.93
CA LEU A 280 -5.96 -32.91 -9.12
C LEU A 280 -5.18 -33.16 -10.39
N TRP A 281 -3.95 -32.67 -10.44
CA TRP A 281 -3.07 -32.81 -11.60
C TRP A 281 -1.70 -33.38 -11.19
N PRO A 282 -1.63 -34.71 -10.90
CA PRO A 282 -0.39 -35.38 -10.47
C PRO A 282 0.77 -35.20 -11.44
N GLN A 283 0.49 -35.04 -12.73
CA GLN A 283 1.48 -34.77 -13.77
C GLN A 283 2.32 -33.51 -13.52
N MET A 284 1.81 -32.59 -12.71
CA MET A 284 2.58 -31.42 -12.27
C MET A 284 3.51 -31.79 -11.10
N ALA A 285 3.08 -32.74 -10.27
CA ALA A 285 3.89 -33.28 -9.17
C ALA A 285 4.84 -34.39 -9.63
N ASP A 286 4.46 -35.18 -10.64
CA ASP A 286 5.25 -36.30 -11.19
C ASP A 286 6.55 -35.83 -11.87
N SER A 287 6.64 -34.57 -12.25
CA SER A 287 7.91 -33.95 -12.67
C SER A 287 8.93 -33.81 -11.54
N GLY A 288 8.58 -34.24 -10.33
CA GLY A 288 9.43 -34.14 -9.13
C GLY A 288 9.42 -32.75 -8.47
N TYR A 289 8.61 -31.85 -8.99
CA TYR A 289 8.55 -30.45 -8.54
C TYR A 289 7.10 -30.00 -8.28
N PRO A 290 6.48 -30.38 -7.17
CA PRO A 290 5.13 -29.95 -6.82
C PRO A 290 5.07 -28.42 -6.67
N ILE A 291 3.95 -27.83 -7.05
CA ILE A 291 3.71 -26.42 -6.82
C ILE A 291 3.60 -26.17 -5.31
N GLY A 292 4.34 -25.20 -4.84
CA GLY A 292 4.35 -24.79 -3.44
C GLY A 292 4.27 -23.28 -3.29
N ILE A 293 4.14 -22.86 -2.05
CA ILE A 293 4.14 -21.46 -1.66
C ILE A 293 4.96 -21.28 -0.39
N GLU A 294 5.79 -20.27 -0.37
CA GLU A 294 6.61 -19.89 0.76
C GLU A 294 6.38 -18.42 1.09
N TRP A 295 6.57 -18.09 2.35
CA TRP A 295 6.65 -16.70 2.75
C TRP A 295 7.99 -16.12 2.30
N ASN A 296 7.97 -14.93 1.71
CA ASN A 296 9.19 -14.28 1.24
C ASN A 296 9.89 -13.58 2.40
N ASP A 297 10.75 -14.29 3.13
CA ASP A 297 11.47 -13.77 4.29
C ASP A 297 12.52 -12.70 3.95
N THR A 298 12.89 -12.56 2.67
CA THR A 298 13.78 -11.47 2.22
C THR A 298 13.15 -10.08 2.43
N THR A 299 11.84 -10.01 2.61
CA THR A 299 11.13 -8.77 2.95
C THR A 299 11.24 -8.42 4.44
N SER A 300 11.59 -9.38 5.30
CA SER A 300 11.54 -9.21 6.76
C SER A 300 12.89 -8.99 7.46
N GLY A 301 14.01 -8.85 6.73
CA GLY A 301 15.28 -8.60 7.43
C GLY A 301 16.56 -8.76 6.62
N GLY A 302 16.49 -9.10 5.33
CA GLY A 302 17.67 -9.45 4.54
C GLY A 302 18.33 -8.33 3.74
N LEU A 303 18.13 -7.07 4.06
CA LEU A 303 18.75 -5.96 3.31
C LEU A 303 20.11 -5.51 3.88
N LEU A 304 20.66 -6.18 4.89
CA LEU A 304 21.93 -5.78 5.53
C LEU A 304 22.97 -6.89 5.74
N ASP A 305 22.87 -8.03 5.07
CA ASP A 305 24.01 -8.96 5.03
C ASP A 305 24.70 -8.92 3.64
N VAL A 306 25.26 -7.77 3.31
CA VAL A 306 26.27 -7.61 2.24
C VAL A 306 27.64 -7.41 2.87
N ASP A 307 28.01 -8.22 3.84
CA ASP A 307 29.40 -8.37 4.22
C ASP A 307 29.70 -9.86 4.44
N GLY A 308 30.05 -10.48 3.33
CA GLY A 308 30.64 -11.81 3.32
C GLY A 308 32.03 -11.77 3.97
N ASN A 309 32.13 -11.99 5.26
CA ASN A 309 33.34 -12.46 5.89
C ASN A 309 33.25 -13.99 5.97
N LYS A 310 33.85 -14.66 4.99
CA LYS A 310 34.34 -16.02 5.14
C LYS A 310 35.56 -15.94 6.07
N GLU A 311 35.39 -16.26 7.33
CA GLU A 311 36.51 -16.70 8.14
C GLU A 311 36.79 -18.14 7.77
N GLU A 312 37.91 -18.35 7.08
CA GLU A 312 38.54 -19.63 6.90
C GLU A 312 39.08 -20.05 8.27
N GLU A 313 38.51 -21.11 8.84
CA GLU A 313 39.15 -21.85 9.94
C GLU A 313 40.27 -22.73 9.36
N GLU A 314 41.50 -22.44 9.79
CA GLU A 314 42.63 -23.40 9.81
C GLU A 314 42.53 -24.30 11.05
#